data_43d923883d57c669c8085e382fee49de
#
_entry.id   43d923883d57c669c8085e382fee49de
#
_cell.length_a   1.000
_cell.length_b   1.000
_cell.length_c   1.000
_cell.angle_alpha   90.00
_cell.angle_beta   90.00
_cell.angle_gamma   90.00
#
_symmetry.space_group_name_H-M   'P 1'
#
loop_
_entity.id
_entity.type
_entity.pdbx_description
1 polymer ?
#
loop_
_entity_poly.entity_id
_entity_poly.type
_entity_poly.pdbx_seq_one_letter_code
_entity_poly.pdbx_strand_id
1 'polypeptide(L)'
;MGTESEITVGFIGNPNCGKTTLFNVFTGANLKVANWPGVTVERVEGETSYKGRQIKLIDLPGIYSLTSYSIEEKVSRKCIMEEHIDVIVNVVDASSLERNLYLTLQLLEMGKPVILALNMMDIVEERGMEIDLHRLPELLGGIPVVPVSARKKTGLDVLLHAVLHHYEEGSKGSVVHYQKEIEDLIAQTEKKLETHYGKLVHKRWYAIKLLERDEEVLTYYPLGALSKEMNYEKQIINQKYDYIEEI
;
A
#
# COMPACT_ATOMS: atom_id res chain seq x y z
N MET A 1 1.40 -22.80 -26.22
CA MET A 1 0.49 -21.97 -25.42
C MET A 1 1.29 -21.58 -24.19
N GLY A 2 1.80 -20.36 -24.12
CA GLY A 2 2.49 -19.87 -22.92
C GLY A 2 1.46 -19.80 -21.80
N THR A 3 1.78 -20.36 -20.64
CA THR A 3 1.00 -20.15 -19.42
C THR A 3 1.05 -18.65 -19.13
N GLU A 4 -0.07 -17.95 -19.38
CA GLU A 4 -0.19 -16.56 -18.98
C GLU A 4 0.05 -16.52 -17.46
N SER A 5 0.99 -15.69 -17.02
CA SER A 5 1.35 -15.58 -15.60
C SER A 5 0.13 -15.15 -14.79
N GLU A 6 -0.10 -15.83 -13.67
CA GLU A 6 -1.09 -15.47 -12.67
C GLU A 6 -0.72 -14.10 -12.08
N ILE A 7 -1.71 -13.22 -11.90
CA ILE A 7 -1.52 -11.90 -11.29
C ILE A 7 -1.74 -12.04 -9.78
N THR A 8 -0.78 -11.63 -8.97
CA THR A 8 -0.90 -11.65 -7.52
C THR A 8 -1.23 -10.26 -6.99
N VAL A 9 -2.34 -10.13 -6.29
CA VAL A 9 -2.87 -8.88 -5.76
C VAL A 9 -2.95 -8.95 -4.23
N GLY A 10 -2.32 -7.97 -3.56
CA GLY A 10 -2.42 -7.80 -2.11
C GLY A 10 -3.53 -6.81 -1.76
N PHE A 11 -4.50 -7.25 -0.95
CA PHE A 11 -5.52 -6.37 -0.36
C PHE A 11 -5.05 -5.87 0.99
N ILE A 12 -5.01 -4.57 1.18
CA ILE A 12 -4.60 -3.93 2.43
C ILE A 12 -5.48 -2.72 2.73
N GLY A 13 -5.64 -2.39 4.00
CA GLY A 13 -6.41 -1.22 4.41
C GLY A 13 -6.53 -1.14 5.93
N ASN A 14 -7.10 -0.03 6.40
CA ASN A 14 -7.34 0.16 7.82
C ASN A 14 -8.36 -0.85 8.35
N PRO A 15 -8.30 -1.20 9.65
CA PRO A 15 -9.37 -1.97 10.27
C PRO A 15 -10.75 -1.33 10.01
N ASN A 16 -11.74 -2.17 9.71
CA ASN A 16 -13.13 -1.76 9.45
C ASN A 16 -13.39 -0.92 8.18
N CYS A 17 -12.43 -0.79 7.26
CA CYS A 17 -12.67 -0.14 5.96
C CYS A 17 -13.49 -1.00 4.97
N GLY A 18 -13.93 -2.20 5.39
CA GLY A 18 -14.67 -3.13 4.55
C GLY A 18 -13.79 -3.99 3.63
N LYS A 19 -12.48 -4.05 3.88
CA LYS A 19 -11.50 -4.84 3.10
C LYS A 19 -11.92 -6.31 2.97
N THR A 20 -12.18 -6.99 4.08
CA THR A 20 -12.54 -8.41 4.08
C THR A 20 -13.88 -8.65 3.36
N THR A 21 -14.84 -7.74 3.49
CA THR A 21 -16.10 -7.81 2.74
C THR A 21 -15.85 -7.72 1.24
N LEU A 22 -15.04 -6.78 0.81
CA LEU A 22 -14.67 -6.60 -0.60
C LEU A 22 -13.90 -7.81 -1.13
N PHE A 23 -12.94 -8.32 -0.36
CA PHE A 23 -12.18 -9.52 -0.66
C PHE A 23 -13.08 -10.74 -0.89
N ASN A 24 -14.04 -10.97 0.03
CA ASN A 24 -14.98 -12.08 -0.05
C ASN A 24 -15.93 -11.97 -1.25
N VAL A 25 -16.27 -10.77 -1.69
CA VAL A 25 -17.10 -10.58 -2.88
C VAL A 25 -16.38 -11.06 -4.14
N PHE A 26 -15.06 -10.88 -4.22
CA PHE A 26 -14.26 -11.34 -5.36
C PHE A 26 -13.95 -12.83 -5.34
N THR A 27 -13.68 -13.39 -4.16
CA THR A 27 -13.21 -14.77 -4.01
C THR A 27 -14.33 -15.79 -3.80
N GLY A 28 -15.49 -15.33 -3.37
CA GLY A 28 -16.61 -16.23 -3.01
C GLY A 28 -16.24 -17.17 -1.85
N ALA A 29 -16.59 -18.46 -2.02
CA ALA A 29 -16.37 -19.49 -0.98
C ALA A 29 -15.00 -20.19 -1.09
N ASN A 30 -14.20 -19.91 -2.11
CA ASN A 30 -12.94 -20.60 -2.37
C ASN A 30 -11.77 -19.90 -1.68
N LEU A 31 -11.71 -20.02 -0.37
CA LEU A 31 -10.65 -19.43 0.45
C LEU A 31 -9.70 -20.50 0.96
N LYS A 32 -8.41 -20.19 0.94
CA LYS A 32 -7.36 -20.93 1.63
C LYS A 32 -6.96 -20.12 2.86
N VAL A 33 -7.13 -20.72 4.03
CA VAL A 33 -6.78 -20.07 5.31
C VAL A 33 -5.62 -20.83 5.94
N ALA A 34 -4.59 -20.12 6.32
CA ALA A 34 -3.40 -20.62 7.00
C ALA A 34 -2.90 -19.54 7.97
N ASN A 35 -1.87 -19.81 8.72
CA ASN A 35 -1.17 -18.76 9.47
C ASN A 35 0.07 -18.28 8.69
N TRP A 36 0.41 -17.01 8.86
CA TRP A 36 1.71 -16.53 8.39
C TRP A 36 2.84 -17.29 9.09
N PRO A 37 3.93 -17.61 8.39
CA PRO A 37 5.04 -18.38 8.97
C PRO A 37 5.57 -17.76 10.27
N GLY A 38 5.58 -18.55 11.35
CA GLY A 38 6.15 -18.17 12.64
C GLY A 38 5.31 -17.25 13.53
N VAL A 39 4.07 -16.94 13.13
CA VAL A 39 3.16 -16.09 13.89
C VAL A 39 1.73 -16.64 13.90
N THR A 40 0.88 -16.12 14.81
CA THR A 40 -0.52 -16.53 14.94
C THR A 40 -1.48 -15.70 14.08
N VAL A 41 -0.97 -14.84 13.21
CA VAL A 41 -1.77 -14.02 12.31
C VAL A 41 -2.25 -14.86 11.14
N GLU A 42 -3.54 -14.79 10.83
CA GLU A 42 -4.13 -15.52 9.71
C GLU A 42 -3.69 -14.95 8.37
N ARG A 43 -3.40 -15.85 7.44
CA ARG A 43 -3.21 -15.60 6.02
C ARG A 43 -4.38 -16.14 5.24
N VAL A 44 -5.11 -15.28 4.57
CA VAL A 44 -6.25 -15.66 3.74
C VAL A 44 -5.90 -15.40 2.29
N GLU A 45 -6.02 -16.43 1.47
CA GLU A 45 -5.83 -16.36 0.02
C GLU A 45 -7.09 -16.79 -0.70
N GLY A 46 -7.34 -16.20 -1.84
CA GLY A 46 -8.44 -16.57 -2.71
C GLY A 46 -8.07 -16.37 -4.17
N GLU A 47 -8.92 -16.84 -5.05
CA GLU A 47 -8.70 -16.77 -6.48
C GLU A 47 -9.94 -16.20 -7.16
N THR A 48 -9.73 -15.40 -8.17
CA THR A 48 -10.78 -14.91 -9.08
C THR A 48 -10.24 -14.90 -10.51
N SER A 49 -11.08 -14.61 -11.48
CA SER A 49 -10.65 -14.43 -12.86
C SER A 49 -11.32 -13.21 -13.48
N TYR A 50 -10.59 -12.53 -14.34
CA TYR A 50 -11.10 -11.39 -15.08
C TYR A 50 -10.56 -11.39 -16.50
N LYS A 51 -11.46 -11.32 -17.49
CA LYS A 51 -11.11 -11.34 -18.94
C LYS A 51 -10.13 -12.46 -19.32
N GLY A 52 -10.32 -13.66 -18.74
CA GLY A 52 -9.48 -14.84 -19.01
C GLY A 52 -8.18 -14.90 -18.23
N ARG A 53 -7.83 -13.88 -17.45
CA ARG A 53 -6.65 -13.88 -16.56
C ARG A 53 -7.01 -14.44 -15.20
N GLN A 54 -6.12 -15.27 -14.65
CA GLN A 54 -6.22 -15.73 -13.29
C GLN A 54 -5.61 -14.68 -12.35
N ILE A 55 -6.32 -14.38 -11.26
CA ILE A 55 -5.90 -13.40 -10.27
C ILE A 55 -5.92 -14.08 -8.91
N LYS A 56 -4.74 -14.18 -8.29
CA LYS A 56 -4.57 -14.60 -6.91
C LYS A 56 -4.71 -13.39 -6.01
N LEU A 57 -5.54 -13.50 -4.98
CA LEU A 57 -5.80 -12.46 -4.00
C LEU A 57 -5.24 -12.88 -2.64
N ILE A 58 -4.52 -11.98 -1.99
CA ILE A 58 -4.00 -12.17 -0.62
C ILE A 58 -4.61 -11.09 0.27
N ASP A 59 -5.35 -11.50 1.30
CA ASP A 59 -5.89 -10.60 2.32
C ASP A 59 -4.81 -10.32 3.38
N LEU A 60 -4.27 -9.12 3.38
CA LEU A 60 -3.31 -8.68 4.39
C LEU A 60 -4.03 -8.20 5.65
N PRO A 61 -3.42 -8.33 6.83
CA PRO A 61 -3.99 -7.81 8.07
C PRO A 61 -4.43 -6.35 7.96
N GLY A 62 -5.52 -6.00 8.63
CA GLY A 62 -5.95 -4.61 8.77
C GLY A 62 -5.01 -3.82 9.66
N ILE A 63 -4.40 -2.77 9.15
CA ILE A 63 -3.41 -1.96 9.83
C ILE A 63 -3.64 -0.47 9.58
N TYR A 64 -3.17 0.39 10.49
CA TYR A 64 -3.23 1.84 10.33
C TYR A 64 -1.95 2.43 9.74
N SER A 65 -0.84 1.71 9.86
CA SER A 65 0.47 2.14 9.37
C SER A 65 1.37 0.94 9.01
N LEU A 66 2.43 1.18 8.28
CA LEU A 66 3.47 0.21 7.94
C LEU A 66 4.73 0.43 8.80
N THR A 67 4.53 0.73 10.07
CA THR A 67 5.61 0.70 11.06
C THR A 67 5.93 -0.74 11.44
N SER A 68 6.84 -0.96 12.37
CA SER A 68 7.20 -2.32 12.82
C SER A 68 6.78 -2.57 14.28
N TYR A 69 5.73 -1.89 14.76
CA TYR A 69 5.30 -2.00 16.16
C TYR A 69 4.43 -3.22 16.41
N SER A 70 3.43 -3.47 15.59
CA SER A 70 2.57 -4.66 15.74
C SER A 70 3.05 -5.84 14.88
N ILE A 71 2.59 -7.04 15.23
CA ILE A 71 2.87 -8.26 14.44
C ILE A 71 2.20 -8.15 13.07
N GLU A 72 1.00 -7.61 13.03
CA GLU A 72 0.21 -7.40 11.81
C GLU A 72 0.92 -6.45 10.84
N GLU A 73 1.50 -5.36 11.35
CA GLU A 73 2.30 -4.42 10.55
C GLU A 73 3.56 -5.08 9.98
N LYS A 74 4.29 -5.84 10.80
CA LYS A 74 5.48 -6.58 10.37
C LYS A 74 5.14 -7.61 9.29
N VAL A 75 4.05 -8.35 9.47
CA VAL A 75 3.58 -9.35 8.50
C VAL A 75 3.21 -8.69 7.18
N SER A 76 2.42 -7.63 7.20
CA SER A 76 1.98 -6.90 6.01
C SER A 76 3.18 -6.32 5.26
N ARG A 77 4.09 -5.67 5.97
CA ARG A 77 5.31 -5.09 5.44
C ARG A 77 6.21 -6.15 4.78
N LYS A 78 6.44 -7.27 5.48
CA LYS A 78 7.24 -8.38 4.96
C LYS A 78 6.61 -8.98 3.70
N CYS A 79 5.30 -9.22 3.70
CA CYS A 79 4.59 -9.72 2.53
C CYS A 79 4.76 -8.80 1.32
N ILE A 80 4.55 -7.50 1.48
CA ILE A 80 4.67 -6.53 0.38
C ILE A 80 6.11 -6.45 -0.15
N MET A 81 7.10 -6.55 0.72
CA MET A 81 8.51 -6.41 0.33
C MET A 81 9.13 -7.68 -0.24
N GLU A 82 8.82 -8.83 0.34
CA GLU A 82 9.50 -10.10 0.03
C GLU A 82 8.68 -11.02 -0.88
N GLU A 83 7.34 -10.96 -0.84
CA GLU A 83 6.52 -11.77 -1.73
C GLU A 83 6.31 -11.09 -3.08
N HIS A 84 6.06 -11.91 -4.10
CA HIS A 84 5.76 -11.41 -5.43
C HIS A 84 4.34 -10.91 -5.51
N ILE A 85 4.12 -9.66 -5.06
CA ILE A 85 2.86 -8.94 -5.23
C ILE A 85 3.01 -8.01 -6.42
N ASP A 86 2.18 -8.21 -7.44
CA ASP A 86 2.20 -7.42 -8.67
C ASP A 86 1.49 -6.08 -8.49
N VAL A 87 0.34 -6.09 -7.80
CA VAL A 87 -0.49 -4.91 -7.57
C VAL A 87 -1.02 -4.91 -6.14
N ILE A 88 -1.01 -3.75 -5.50
CA ILE A 88 -1.62 -3.53 -4.20
C ILE A 88 -2.97 -2.84 -4.39
N VAL A 89 -4.03 -3.42 -3.86
CA VAL A 89 -5.33 -2.77 -3.71
C VAL A 89 -5.44 -2.25 -2.29
N ASN A 90 -5.28 -0.96 -2.13
CA ASN A 90 -5.48 -0.28 -0.85
C ASN A 90 -6.96 0.07 -0.69
N VAL A 91 -7.64 -0.65 0.19
CA VAL A 91 -9.05 -0.41 0.49
C VAL A 91 -9.18 0.65 1.56
N VAL A 92 -9.88 1.72 1.27
CA VAL A 92 -10.10 2.84 2.19
C VAL A 92 -11.59 3.07 2.42
N ASP A 93 -11.94 3.49 3.61
CA ASP A 93 -13.28 3.99 3.94
C ASP A 93 -13.43 5.41 3.41
N ALA A 94 -14.19 5.57 2.34
CA ALA A 94 -14.42 6.85 1.70
C ALA A 94 -15.14 7.87 2.61
N SER A 95 -15.91 7.38 3.60
CA SER A 95 -16.59 8.25 4.57
C SER A 95 -15.67 8.79 5.69
N SER A 96 -14.41 8.32 5.73
CA SER A 96 -13.37 8.72 6.68
C SER A 96 -12.00 8.75 5.98
N LEU A 97 -11.93 9.42 4.83
CA LEU A 97 -10.82 9.35 3.88
C LEU A 97 -9.50 9.76 4.52
N GLU A 98 -9.42 10.92 5.16
CA GLU A 98 -8.23 11.47 5.80
C GLU A 98 -7.51 10.45 6.69
N ARG A 99 -8.25 9.77 7.56
CA ARG A 99 -7.70 8.74 8.45
C ARG A 99 -7.06 7.57 7.71
N ASN A 100 -7.55 7.23 6.53
CA ASN A 100 -7.09 6.09 5.73
C ASN A 100 -5.89 6.45 4.86
N LEU A 101 -5.73 7.73 4.47
CA LEU A 101 -4.68 8.16 3.54
C LEU A 101 -3.27 8.05 4.12
N TYR A 102 -3.10 8.01 5.43
CA TYR A 102 -1.77 7.83 6.04
C TYR A 102 -1.13 6.50 5.61
N LEU A 103 -1.88 5.41 5.66
CA LEU A 103 -1.44 4.12 5.14
C LEU A 103 -1.20 4.17 3.63
N THR A 104 -2.07 4.86 2.89
CA THR A 104 -1.92 5.03 1.44
C THR A 104 -0.58 5.67 1.08
N LEU A 105 -0.21 6.76 1.75
CA LEU A 105 1.08 7.42 1.51
C LEU A 105 2.26 6.49 1.81
N GLN A 106 2.20 5.70 2.88
CA GLN A 106 3.26 4.73 3.19
C GLN A 106 3.37 3.60 2.15
N LEU A 107 2.26 3.17 1.56
CA LEU A 107 2.27 2.20 0.46
C LEU A 107 2.91 2.79 -0.80
N LEU A 108 2.62 4.06 -1.11
CA LEU A 108 3.26 4.77 -2.24
C LEU A 108 4.78 4.91 -2.04
N GLU A 109 5.24 5.15 -0.81
CA GLU A 109 6.67 5.20 -0.48
C GLU A 109 7.39 3.89 -0.79
N MET A 110 6.72 2.75 -0.73
CA MET A 110 7.31 1.45 -1.07
C MET A 110 7.60 1.29 -2.57
N GLY A 111 7.08 2.18 -3.41
CA GLY A 111 7.31 2.16 -4.86
C GLY A 111 6.67 0.98 -5.58
N LYS A 112 5.65 0.36 -4.99
CA LYS A 112 4.84 -0.69 -5.61
C LYS A 112 3.66 -0.08 -6.37
N PRO A 113 3.13 -0.76 -7.41
CA PRO A 113 1.87 -0.37 -8.04
C PRO A 113 0.72 -0.42 -7.04
N VAL A 114 0.05 0.71 -6.81
CA VAL A 114 -1.06 0.84 -5.86
C VAL A 114 -2.32 1.32 -6.59
N ILE A 115 -3.45 0.70 -6.30
CA ILE A 115 -4.78 1.15 -6.68
C ILE A 115 -5.54 1.49 -5.41
N LEU A 116 -6.15 2.66 -5.34
CA LEU A 116 -6.98 3.08 -4.23
C LEU A 116 -8.43 2.65 -4.48
N ALA A 117 -8.92 1.70 -3.72
CA ALA A 117 -10.33 1.32 -3.74
C ALA A 117 -11.10 2.12 -2.68
N LEU A 118 -11.85 3.14 -3.14
CA LEU A 118 -12.72 3.95 -2.29
C LEU A 118 -13.98 3.15 -1.97
N ASN A 119 -13.97 2.43 -0.86
CA ASN A 119 -15.11 1.64 -0.42
C ASN A 119 -16.09 2.49 0.40
N MET A 120 -17.28 1.96 0.62
CA MET A 120 -18.37 2.63 1.34
C MET A 120 -18.91 3.87 0.63
N MET A 121 -18.83 3.93 -0.69
CA MET A 121 -19.40 5.03 -1.48
C MET A 121 -20.91 5.18 -1.29
N ASP A 122 -21.59 4.09 -0.95
CA ASP A 122 -23.00 4.14 -0.55
C ASP A 122 -23.24 4.95 0.73
N ILE A 123 -22.30 4.97 1.67
CA ILE A 123 -22.38 5.80 2.89
C ILE A 123 -22.08 7.26 2.56
N VAL A 124 -21.12 7.49 1.66
CA VAL A 124 -20.82 8.86 1.16
C VAL A 124 -22.06 9.48 0.54
N GLU A 125 -22.75 8.75 -0.35
CA GLU A 125 -24.02 9.17 -0.96
C GLU A 125 -25.11 9.41 0.09
N GLU A 126 -25.31 8.46 1.02
CA GLU A 126 -26.31 8.54 2.09
C GLU A 126 -26.12 9.76 3.01
N ARG A 127 -24.86 10.18 3.21
CA ARG A 127 -24.49 11.35 4.03
C ARG A 127 -24.45 12.67 3.25
N GLY A 128 -24.65 12.63 1.94
CA GLY A 128 -24.53 13.82 1.07
C GLY A 128 -23.11 14.39 1.03
N MET A 129 -22.11 13.54 1.22
CA MET A 129 -20.69 13.93 1.08
C MET A 129 -20.30 13.87 -0.40
N GLU A 130 -19.35 14.71 -0.77
CA GLU A 130 -18.77 14.71 -2.13
C GLU A 130 -17.25 14.47 -2.05
N ILE A 131 -16.74 13.66 -2.97
CA ILE A 131 -15.31 13.41 -3.14
C ILE A 131 -14.96 13.78 -4.58
N ASP A 132 -13.96 14.62 -4.77
CA ASP A 132 -13.45 14.97 -6.09
C ASP A 132 -12.61 13.82 -6.66
N LEU A 133 -13.28 12.93 -7.40
CA LEU A 133 -12.65 11.76 -8.03
C LEU A 133 -11.71 12.12 -9.20
N HIS A 134 -11.69 13.37 -9.67
CA HIS A 134 -10.73 13.82 -10.66
C HIS A 134 -9.46 14.35 -10.02
N ARG A 135 -9.61 15.11 -8.95
CA ARG A 135 -8.47 15.71 -8.24
C ARG A 135 -7.71 14.72 -7.37
N LEU A 136 -8.41 13.80 -6.71
CA LEU A 136 -7.80 12.84 -5.79
C LEU A 136 -6.69 11.99 -6.41
N PRO A 137 -6.84 11.40 -7.62
CA PRO A 137 -5.73 10.71 -8.29
C PRO A 137 -4.51 11.59 -8.51
N GLU A 138 -4.70 12.84 -8.95
CA GLU A 138 -3.60 13.79 -9.19
C GLU A 138 -2.82 14.07 -7.91
N LEU A 139 -3.52 14.32 -6.81
CA LEU A 139 -2.94 14.55 -5.49
C LEU A 139 -2.21 13.31 -4.94
N LEU A 140 -2.60 12.10 -5.35
CA LEU A 140 -1.95 10.86 -4.97
C LEU A 140 -0.90 10.38 -5.99
N GLY A 141 -0.36 11.29 -6.81
CA GLY A 141 0.71 10.98 -7.76
C GLY A 141 0.26 10.15 -8.97
N GLY A 142 -1.01 10.26 -9.35
CA GLY A 142 -1.58 9.63 -10.56
C GLY A 142 -1.97 8.17 -10.39
N ILE A 143 -2.11 7.67 -9.16
CA ILE A 143 -2.60 6.30 -8.95
C ILE A 143 -4.07 6.16 -9.35
N PRO A 144 -4.51 5.00 -9.84
CA PRO A 144 -5.92 4.75 -10.07
C PRO A 144 -6.73 4.84 -8.77
N VAL A 145 -7.83 5.58 -8.81
CA VAL A 145 -8.80 5.68 -7.72
C VAL A 145 -10.13 5.15 -8.21
N VAL A 146 -10.61 4.09 -7.59
CA VAL A 146 -11.82 3.38 -8.01
C VAL A 146 -12.87 3.43 -6.91
N PRO A 147 -14.00 4.15 -7.13
CA PRO A 147 -15.10 4.15 -6.18
C PRO A 147 -15.82 2.79 -6.21
N VAL A 148 -16.02 2.20 -5.02
CA VAL A 148 -16.67 0.90 -4.86
C VAL A 148 -17.63 0.92 -3.67
N SER A 149 -18.60 -0.02 -3.68
CA SER A 149 -19.35 -0.41 -2.51
C SER A 149 -19.41 -1.93 -2.44
N ALA A 150 -18.69 -2.51 -1.48
CA ALA A 150 -18.74 -3.95 -1.25
C ALA A 150 -20.15 -4.39 -0.85
N ARG A 151 -20.89 -3.57 -0.10
CA ARG A 151 -22.27 -3.82 0.34
C ARG A 151 -23.25 -3.85 -0.83
N LYS A 152 -23.20 -2.84 -1.71
CA LYS A 152 -24.06 -2.75 -2.91
C LYS A 152 -23.51 -3.52 -4.12
N LYS A 153 -22.28 -4.06 -4.03
CA LYS A 153 -21.57 -4.74 -5.11
C LYS A 153 -21.40 -3.87 -6.36
N THR A 154 -21.10 -2.58 -6.18
CA THR A 154 -20.85 -1.63 -7.28
C THR A 154 -19.37 -1.35 -7.44
N GLY A 155 -18.93 -0.98 -8.66
CA GLY A 155 -17.54 -0.65 -8.98
C GLY A 155 -16.56 -1.83 -9.04
N LEU A 156 -17.03 -3.06 -8.82
CA LEU A 156 -16.19 -4.25 -8.71
C LEU A 156 -15.49 -4.61 -10.02
N ASP A 157 -16.21 -4.54 -11.13
CA ASP A 157 -15.68 -4.82 -12.47
C ASP A 157 -14.63 -3.76 -12.86
N VAL A 158 -14.89 -2.49 -12.52
CA VAL A 158 -13.94 -1.39 -12.73
C VAL A 158 -12.66 -1.61 -11.94
N LEU A 159 -12.76 -2.10 -10.71
CA LEU A 159 -11.59 -2.39 -9.88
C LEU A 159 -10.74 -3.52 -10.47
N LEU A 160 -11.35 -4.62 -10.92
CA LEU A 160 -10.63 -5.71 -11.60
C LEU A 160 -10.02 -5.24 -12.92
N HIS A 161 -10.73 -4.37 -13.66
CA HIS A 161 -10.18 -3.77 -14.86
C HIS A 161 -8.93 -2.92 -14.57
N ALA A 162 -8.98 -2.09 -13.52
CA ALA A 162 -7.86 -1.29 -13.10
C ALA A 162 -6.65 -2.17 -12.68
N VAL A 163 -6.90 -3.27 -11.98
CA VAL A 163 -5.85 -4.25 -11.60
C VAL A 163 -5.18 -4.82 -12.85
N LEU A 164 -5.96 -5.33 -13.80
CA LEU A 164 -5.43 -5.93 -15.02
C LEU A 164 -4.64 -4.91 -15.86
N HIS A 165 -5.20 -3.72 -16.06
CA HIS A 165 -4.56 -2.65 -16.83
C HIS A 165 -3.24 -2.19 -16.18
N HIS A 166 -3.24 -2.00 -14.88
CA HIS A 166 -2.05 -1.58 -14.13
C HIS A 166 -0.92 -2.61 -14.18
N TYR A 167 -1.29 -3.89 -14.14
CA TYR A 167 -0.35 -5.01 -14.33
C TYR A 167 0.21 -5.05 -15.75
N GLU A 168 -0.63 -4.97 -16.77
CA GLU A 168 -0.23 -5.08 -18.19
C GLU A 168 0.64 -3.91 -18.67
N GLU A 169 0.38 -2.72 -18.18
CA GLU A 169 1.21 -1.54 -18.48
C GLU A 169 2.58 -1.57 -17.77
N GLY A 170 2.78 -2.51 -16.83
CA GLY A 170 4.01 -2.56 -16.02
C GLY A 170 4.19 -1.27 -15.23
N SER A 171 3.10 -0.73 -14.70
CA SER A 171 3.07 0.55 -14.01
C SER A 171 4.11 0.59 -12.89
N LYS A 172 4.92 1.63 -12.89
CA LYS A 172 5.82 1.92 -11.78
C LYS A 172 4.99 2.54 -10.65
N GLY A 173 5.34 2.20 -9.42
CA GLY A 173 4.73 2.84 -8.26
C GLY A 173 4.87 4.37 -8.32
N SER A 174 3.88 5.07 -7.80
CA SER A 174 3.94 6.51 -7.61
C SER A 174 4.95 6.87 -6.53
N VAL A 175 5.46 8.09 -6.55
CA VAL A 175 6.44 8.57 -5.56
C VAL A 175 5.82 9.71 -4.78
N VAL A 176 5.80 9.59 -3.47
CA VAL A 176 5.50 10.70 -2.55
C VAL A 176 6.73 11.57 -2.44
N HIS A 177 6.58 12.87 -2.69
CA HIS A 177 7.65 13.84 -2.55
C HIS A 177 7.48 14.65 -1.27
N TYR A 178 8.58 14.78 -0.55
CA TYR A 178 8.70 15.61 0.63
C TYR A 178 9.24 17.00 0.29
N GLN A 179 9.28 17.89 1.26
CA GLN A 179 9.95 19.18 1.11
C GLN A 179 11.43 18.96 0.80
N LYS A 180 12.02 19.92 0.08
CA LYS A 180 13.36 19.83 -0.47
C LYS A 180 14.43 19.37 0.53
N GLU A 181 14.37 19.84 1.77
CA GLU A 181 15.33 19.44 2.81
C GLU A 181 15.30 17.94 3.09
N ILE A 182 14.11 17.36 3.20
CA ILE A 182 13.95 15.91 3.42
C ILE A 182 14.31 15.13 2.16
N GLU A 183 13.97 15.62 0.96
CA GLU A 183 14.38 14.99 -0.31
C GLU A 183 15.91 14.93 -0.47
N ASP A 184 16.59 16.00 -0.11
CA ASP A 184 18.07 16.04 -0.15
C ASP A 184 18.69 15.02 0.82
N LEU A 185 18.10 14.85 2.01
CA LEU A 185 18.52 13.82 2.98
C LEU A 185 18.22 12.41 2.49
N ILE A 186 17.07 12.18 1.88
CA ILE A 186 16.71 10.89 1.26
C ILE A 186 17.74 10.53 0.20
N ALA A 187 18.05 11.45 -0.73
CA ALA A 187 19.01 11.22 -1.80
C ALA A 187 20.43 10.91 -1.27
N GLN A 188 20.87 11.63 -0.23
CA GLN A 188 22.16 11.35 0.42
C GLN A 188 22.17 9.96 1.08
N THR A 189 21.07 9.58 1.72
CA THR A 189 20.93 8.28 2.38
C THR A 189 20.88 7.15 1.37
N GLU A 190 20.15 7.30 0.26
CA GLU A 190 20.14 6.36 -0.86
C GLU A 190 21.55 6.10 -1.41
N LYS A 191 22.34 7.17 -1.61
CA LYS A 191 23.71 7.06 -2.08
C LYS A 191 24.60 6.32 -1.09
N LYS A 192 24.44 6.55 0.22
CA LYS A 192 25.18 5.82 1.25
C LYS A 192 24.80 4.34 1.27
N LEU A 193 23.50 4.02 1.18
CA LEU A 193 23.01 2.64 1.08
C LEU A 193 23.64 1.93 -0.13
N GLU A 194 23.61 2.56 -1.30
CA GLU A 194 24.14 2.00 -2.53
C GLU A 194 25.67 1.79 -2.47
N THR A 195 26.39 2.68 -1.81
CA THR A 195 27.84 2.59 -1.61
C THR A 195 28.21 1.42 -0.68
N HIS A 196 27.44 1.17 0.37
CA HIS A 196 27.78 0.15 1.38
C HIS A 196 27.19 -1.24 1.05
N TYR A 197 26.02 -1.30 0.42
CA TYR A 197 25.26 -2.54 0.22
C TYR A 197 25.01 -2.87 -1.26
N GLY A 198 25.48 -2.03 -2.18
CA GLY A 198 25.25 -2.19 -3.61
C GLY A 198 23.84 -1.80 -4.03
N LYS A 199 23.41 -2.31 -5.20
CA LYS A 199 22.09 -1.99 -5.77
C LYS A 199 20.98 -2.63 -4.96
N LEU A 200 20.17 -1.81 -4.31
CA LEU A 200 19.01 -2.24 -3.54
C LEU A 200 17.71 -1.95 -4.32
N VAL A 201 16.81 -2.93 -4.33
CA VAL A 201 15.41 -2.71 -4.70
C VAL A 201 14.76 -1.94 -3.55
N HIS A 202 13.89 -0.97 -3.84
CA HIS A 202 13.23 -0.11 -2.83
C HIS A 202 14.19 0.75 -1.98
N LYS A 203 15.35 1.16 -2.51
CA LYS A 203 16.36 1.93 -1.76
C LYS A 203 15.79 3.24 -1.17
N ARG A 204 14.88 3.93 -1.89
CA ARG A 204 14.21 5.14 -1.39
C ARG A 204 13.41 4.85 -0.12
N TRP A 205 12.64 3.78 -0.11
CA TRP A 205 11.88 3.39 1.06
C TRP A 205 12.81 3.09 2.26
N TYR A 206 13.90 2.35 2.04
CA TYR A 206 14.89 2.11 3.10
C TYR A 206 15.52 3.41 3.59
N ALA A 207 15.80 4.36 2.70
CA ALA A 207 16.34 5.66 3.08
C ALA A 207 15.36 6.44 3.97
N ILE A 208 14.07 6.48 3.61
CA ILE A 208 13.03 7.11 4.43
C ILE A 208 12.95 6.44 5.80
N LYS A 209 12.91 5.11 5.87
CA LYS A 209 12.85 4.35 7.12
C LYS A 209 14.08 4.55 8.02
N LEU A 210 15.26 4.70 7.45
CA LEU A 210 16.47 5.04 8.21
C LEU A 210 16.40 6.45 8.79
N LEU A 211 15.85 7.43 8.05
CA LEU A 211 15.62 8.79 8.54
C LEU A 211 14.54 8.85 9.62
N GLU A 212 13.52 7.97 9.54
CA GLU A 212 12.51 7.75 10.57
C GLU A 212 13.02 6.93 11.77
N ARG A 213 14.27 6.42 11.71
CA ARG A 213 14.86 5.55 12.73
C ARG A 213 14.10 4.24 12.97
N ASP A 214 13.55 3.68 11.91
CA ASP A 214 12.89 2.39 11.98
C ASP A 214 13.87 1.30 12.47
N GLU A 215 13.55 0.70 13.63
CA GLU A 215 14.44 -0.23 14.33
C GLU A 215 14.75 -1.48 13.51
N GLU A 216 13.76 -1.99 12.76
CA GLU A 216 13.95 -3.17 11.93
C GLU A 216 14.90 -2.89 10.76
N VAL A 217 14.71 -1.75 10.07
CA VAL A 217 15.60 -1.35 8.97
C VAL A 217 17.00 -1.03 9.46
N LEU A 218 17.14 -0.41 10.65
CA LEU A 218 18.43 -0.18 11.28
C LEU A 218 19.17 -1.48 11.62
N THR A 219 18.44 -2.56 11.89
CA THR A 219 19.07 -3.88 12.11
C THR A 219 19.65 -4.46 10.83
N TYR A 220 18.97 -4.32 9.69
CA TYR A 220 19.44 -4.82 8.40
C TYR A 220 20.48 -3.91 7.75
N TYR A 221 20.36 -2.60 7.93
CA TYR A 221 21.23 -1.58 7.30
C TYR A 221 21.80 -0.62 8.34
N PRO A 222 22.72 -1.07 9.22
CA PRO A 222 23.33 -0.22 10.24
C PRO A 222 24.31 0.77 9.62
N LEU A 223 23.82 1.93 9.19
CA LEU A 223 24.64 3.04 8.71
C LEU A 223 25.16 3.85 9.90
N GLY A 224 26.29 3.46 10.45
CA GLY A 224 26.84 3.89 11.74
C GLY A 224 26.76 5.39 12.11
N ALA A 225 27.07 6.32 11.20
CA ALA A 225 27.03 7.76 11.49
C ALA A 225 25.63 8.38 11.38
N LEU A 226 24.71 7.77 10.61
CA LEU A 226 23.32 8.25 10.50
C LEU A 226 22.48 7.95 11.73
N SER A 227 22.93 7.00 12.58
CA SER A 227 22.09 6.44 13.64
C SER A 227 22.00 7.28 14.91
N LYS A 228 22.90 8.23 15.18
CA LYS A 228 22.94 8.91 16.48
C LYS A 228 22.45 10.35 16.50
N GLU A 229 22.57 11.11 15.42
CA GLU A 229 22.28 12.53 15.40
C GLU A 229 21.10 12.95 14.52
N MET A 230 20.65 12.08 13.61
CA MET A 230 19.63 12.39 12.62
C MET A 230 18.32 11.65 12.93
N ASN A 231 17.43 12.26 13.67
CA ASN A 231 16.06 11.79 13.86
C ASN A 231 15.10 12.75 13.15
N TYR A 232 14.67 12.36 11.95
CA TYR A 232 13.72 13.11 11.15
C TYR A 232 12.31 12.51 11.18
N GLU A 233 12.06 11.51 12.04
CA GLU A 233 10.76 10.83 12.16
C GLU A 233 9.61 11.83 12.30
N LYS A 234 9.72 12.75 13.26
CA LYS A 234 8.67 13.74 13.49
C LYS A 234 8.44 14.66 12.32
N GLN A 235 9.50 15.08 11.63
CA GLN A 235 9.38 15.96 10.45
C GLN A 235 8.73 15.23 9.28
N ILE A 236 9.12 13.98 9.02
CA ILE A 236 8.54 13.15 7.95
C ILE A 236 7.06 12.86 8.25
N ILE A 237 6.73 12.52 9.49
CA ILE A 237 5.34 12.28 9.91
C ILE A 237 4.51 13.56 9.73
N ASN A 238 4.99 14.71 10.17
CA ASN A 238 4.28 15.98 10.01
C ASN A 238 4.03 16.30 8.54
N GLN A 239 5.03 16.13 7.66
CA GLN A 239 4.86 16.37 6.23
C GLN A 239 3.86 15.39 5.59
N LYS A 240 3.74 14.15 6.09
CA LYS A 240 2.66 13.24 5.65
C LYS A 240 1.29 13.78 6.02
N TYR A 241 1.12 14.29 7.25
CA TYR A 241 -0.15 14.90 7.66
C TYR A 241 -0.46 16.18 6.90
N ASP A 242 0.54 17.07 6.74
CA ASP A 242 0.39 18.28 5.92
C ASP A 242 -0.08 17.92 4.49
N TYR A 243 0.50 16.88 3.90
CA TYR A 243 0.11 16.38 2.58
C TYR A 243 -1.33 15.84 2.55
N ILE A 244 -1.76 15.14 3.60
CA ILE A 244 -3.13 14.64 3.71
C ILE A 244 -4.14 15.79 3.86
N GLU A 245 -3.78 16.84 4.60
CA GLU A 245 -4.63 18.03 4.77
C GLU A 245 -4.82 18.81 3.45
N GLU A 246 -3.90 18.69 2.51
CA GLU A 246 -4.01 19.30 1.17
C GLU A 246 -4.92 18.50 0.21
N ILE A 247 -5.16 17.22 0.52
CA ILE A 247 -6.04 16.33 -0.25
C ILE A 247 -7.50 16.56 0.12
#